data_7d47fa8a6da2a515fbe5aad2dcf132ae
#
_entry.id   7d47fa8a6da2a515fbe5aad2dcf132ae
#
_cell.length_a   1.000
_cell.length_b   1.000
_cell.length_c   1.000
_cell.angle_alpha   90.00
_cell.angle_beta   90.00
_cell.angle_gamma   90.00
#
_symmetry.space_group_name_H-M   'P 1'
#
loop_
_entity.id
_entity.type
_entity.pdbx_description
1 polymer ?
#
loop_
_entity_poly.entity_id
_entity_poly.type
_entity_poly.pdbx_seq_one_letter_code
_entity_poly.pdbx_strand_id
1 'polypeptide(L)'
;MSQVKVDTITNRAGTAGPTLSGATTVSGNLQVTGSYLDSGGTDVFANLQSDRLVNGSVQAILSSSALYPNNNNSYDLGTSGNRWRDVYTNDLNLSNEGSQNDVDGSWGSYTIREGENDLFLINRRSGKKYKFNLTEVN
;
A
#
# COMPACT_ATOMS: atom_id res chain seq x y z
N MET A 1 4.02 -9.75 -45.76
CA MET A 1 3.56 -10.15 -44.42
C MET A 1 2.27 -10.90 -44.55
N SER A 2 2.19 -12.08 -43.95
CA SER A 2 0.92 -12.84 -43.90
C SER A 2 0.08 -12.34 -42.72
N GLN A 3 -1.19 -12.06 -42.97
CA GLN A 3 -2.18 -11.69 -41.93
C GLN A 3 -3.25 -12.75 -41.85
N VAL A 4 -3.60 -13.15 -40.67
CA VAL A 4 -4.79 -13.96 -40.38
C VAL A 4 -5.81 -13.07 -39.68
N LYS A 5 -6.97 -12.89 -40.30
CA LYS A 5 -8.10 -12.16 -39.71
C LYS A 5 -9.12 -13.18 -39.22
N VAL A 6 -9.40 -13.16 -37.93
CA VAL A 6 -10.36 -14.06 -37.28
C VAL A 6 -11.18 -13.30 -36.27
N ASP A 7 -12.46 -13.61 -36.18
CA ASP A 7 -13.37 -13.03 -35.19
C ASP A 7 -13.26 -13.76 -33.85
N THR A 8 -12.89 -15.03 -33.87
CA THR A 8 -12.74 -15.83 -32.66
C THR A 8 -11.66 -16.89 -32.85
N ILE A 9 -10.80 -17.04 -31.83
CA ILE A 9 -9.80 -18.09 -31.72
C ILE A 9 -10.18 -18.99 -30.55
N THR A 10 -10.59 -20.24 -30.84
CA THR A 10 -10.90 -21.25 -29.84
C THR A 10 -10.02 -22.47 -30.01
N ASN A 11 -9.74 -23.20 -28.93
CA ASN A 11 -9.09 -24.48 -29.10
C ASN A 11 -10.14 -25.56 -29.58
N ARG A 12 -9.66 -26.53 -30.35
CA ARG A 12 -10.51 -27.58 -30.94
C ARG A 12 -11.13 -28.51 -29.90
N ALA A 13 -10.48 -28.71 -28.77
CA ALA A 13 -10.91 -29.64 -27.73
C ALA A 13 -11.75 -29.00 -26.62
N GLY A 14 -11.84 -27.67 -26.57
CA GLY A 14 -12.57 -26.92 -25.50
C GLY A 14 -11.98 -27.04 -24.11
N THR A 15 -10.81 -27.65 -23.94
CA THR A 15 -10.20 -27.98 -22.64
C THR A 15 -9.02 -27.07 -22.28
N ALA A 16 -8.46 -26.37 -23.25
CA ALA A 16 -7.40 -25.38 -23.04
C ALA A 16 -7.51 -24.29 -24.10
N GLY A 17 -7.06 -23.07 -23.80
CA GLY A 17 -7.01 -21.96 -24.75
C GLY A 17 -5.94 -22.14 -25.83
N PRO A 18 -5.98 -21.38 -26.95
CA PRO A 18 -4.92 -21.34 -27.91
C PRO A 18 -3.62 -20.83 -27.28
N THR A 19 -2.49 -21.40 -27.66
CA THR A 19 -1.18 -20.93 -27.22
C THR A 19 -0.63 -19.94 -28.25
N LEU A 20 -0.28 -18.75 -27.84
CA LEU A 20 0.44 -17.76 -28.60
C LEU A 20 1.89 -17.75 -28.11
N SER A 21 2.83 -18.18 -28.96
CA SER A 21 4.26 -18.18 -28.61
C SER A 21 4.98 -17.03 -29.31
N GLY A 22 5.92 -16.42 -28.60
CA GLY A 22 6.66 -15.22 -29.05
C GLY A 22 6.05 -13.91 -28.53
N ALA A 23 6.55 -12.79 -29.03
CA ALA A 23 6.03 -11.47 -28.66
C ALA A 23 4.64 -11.27 -29.29
N THR A 24 3.65 -11.02 -28.45
CA THR A 24 2.25 -10.75 -28.88
C THR A 24 1.91 -9.30 -28.53
N THR A 25 1.43 -8.55 -29.52
CA THR A 25 0.97 -7.16 -29.33
C THR A 25 -0.54 -7.11 -29.50
N VAL A 26 -1.23 -6.55 -28.50
CA VAL A 26 -2.66 -6.25 -28.58
C VAL A 26 -2.82 -4.75 -28.78
N SER A 27 -3.30 -4.36 -29.96
CA SER A 27 -3.55 -2.94 -30.34
C SER A 27 -4.96 -2.52 -29.97
N GLY A 28 -5.36 -2.70 -28.74
CA GLY A 28 -6.70 -2.40 -28.25
C GLY A 28 -6.88 -2.89 -26.83
N ASN A 29 -8.12 -3.05 -26.41
CA ASN A 29 -8.40 -3.57 -25.08
C ASN A 29 -8.22 -5.08 -25.03
N LEU A 30 -7.45 -5.57 -24.07
CA LEU A 30 -7.37 -6.97 -23.72
C LEU A 30 -8.31 -7.23 -22.53
N GLN A 31 -9.39 -8.00 -22.76
CA GLN A 31 -10.25 -8.46 -21.68
C GLN A 31 -9.90 -9.91 -21.34
N VAL A 32 -9.48 -10.14 -20.11
CA VAL A 32 -9.19 -11.47 -19.57
C VAL A 32 -10.29 -11.79 -18.55
N THR A 33 -11.08 -12.85 -18.81
CA THR A 33 -12.17 -13.29 -17.92
C THR A 33 -11.73 -14.36 -16.91
N GLY A 34 -10.47 -14.77 -16.97
CA GLY A 34 -9.81 -15.67 -16.04
C GLY A 34 -8.57 -15.04 -15.44
N SER A 35 -7.68 -15.88 -14.90
CA SER A 35 -6.41 -15.43 -14.37
C SER A 35 -5.41 -15.10 -15.48
N TYR A 36 -4.68 -14.00 -15.32
CA TYR A 36 -3.52 -13.69 -16.13
C TYR A 36 -2.26 -14.16 -15.39
N LEU A 37 -1.71 -15.31 -15.81
CA LEU A 37 -0.61 -15.93 -15.09
C LEU A 37 0.75 -15.53 -15.70
N ASP A 38 1.74 -15.32 -14.84
CA ASP A 38 3.15 -15.18 -15.24
C ASP A 38 3.74 -16.55 -15.63
N SER A 39 5.01 -16.58 -16.01
CA SER A 39 5.71 -17.82 -16.37
C SER A 39 5.84 -18.83 -15.22
N GLY A 40 5.60 -18.42 -13.99
CA GLY A 40 5.58 -19.25 -12.79
C GLY A 40 4.18 -19.73 -12.40
N GLY A 41 3.15 -19.38 -13.18
CA GLY A 41 1.77 -19.73 -12.88
C GLY A 41 1.12 -18.83 -11.83
N THR A 42 1.73 -17.68 -11.49
CA THR A 42 1.19 -16.71 -10.55
C THR A 42 0.28 -15.73 -11.29
N ASP A 43 -0.92 -15.50 -10.76
CA ASP A 43 -1.83 -14.51 -11.34
C ASP A 43 -1.27 -13.09 -11.17
N VAL A 44 -0.87 -12.48 -12.30
CA VAL A 44 -0.28 -11.15 -12.33
C VAL A 44 -1.25 -10.08 -11.82
N PHE A 45 -2.56 -10.26 -12.07
CA PHE A 45 -3.60 -9.35 -11.62
C PHE A 45 -4.13 -9.65 -10.22
N ALA A 46 -3.91 -10.86 -9.68
CA ALA A 46 -4.22 -11.14 -8.30
C ALA A 46 -3.44 -10.23 -7.35
N ASN A 47 -2.23 -9.82 -7.75
CA ASN A 47 -1.45 -8.83 -7.02
C ASN A 47 -1.89 -7.37 -7.25
N LEU A 48 -2.67 -7.09 -8.30
CA LEU A 48 -3.25 -5.77 -8.59
C LEU A 48 -4.70 -5.65 -8.10
N GLN A 49 -5.41 -6.78 -8.00
CA GLN A 49 -6.74 -6.90 -7.37
C GLN A 49 -6.64 -7.31 -5.91
N SER A 50 -5.53 -7.94 -5.50
CA SER A 50 -5.28 -8.17 -4.11
C SER A 50 -4.81 -6.86 -3.48
N ASP A 51 -5.25 -6.62 -2.35
CA ASP A 51 -5.05 -5.59 -1.38
C ASP A 51 -3.58 -5.21 -1.12
N ARG A 52 -2.67 -5.34 -2.13
CA ARG A 52 -1.23 -5.18 -1.94
C ARG A 52 -0.52 -4.47 -3.09
N LEU A 53 0.34 -3.55 -2.74
CA LEU A 53 1.43 -3.08 -3.59
C LEU A 53 2.68 -3.87 -3.20
N VAL A 54 3.26 -4.62 -4.13
CA VAL A 54 4.36 -5.56 -3.85
C VAL A 54 5.62 -5.19 -4.62
N ASN A 55 6.74 -5.15 -3.93
CA ASN A 55 8.07 -5.10 -4.52
C ASN A 55 8.99 -6.07 -3.77
N GLY A 56 9.19 -7.26 -4.32
CA GLY A 56 9.92 -8.34 -3.63
C GLY A 56 9.26 -8.73 -2.32
N SER A 57 9.99 -8.64 -1.21
CA SER A 57 9.49 -8.95 0.14
C SER A 57 8.73 -7.78 0.78
N VAL A 58 8.81 -6.59 0.22
CA VAL A 58 8.13 -5.38 0.73
C VAL A 58 6.71 -5.35 0.21
N GLN A 59 5.75 -5.23 1.10
CA GLN A 59 4.34 -5.17 0.75
C GLN A 59 3.64 -4.05 1.52
N ALA A 60 2.89 -3.22 0.81
CA ALA A 60 1.87 -2.38 1.39
C ALA A 60 0.51 -3.06 1.18
N ILE A 61 -0.16 -3.40 2.27
CA ILE A 61 -1.43 -4.14 2.26
C ILE A 61 -2.57 -3.15 2.37
N LEU A 62 -3.53 -3.25 1.46
CA LEU A 62 -4.78 -2.50 1.50
C LEU A 62 -5.89 -3.42 1.99
N SER A 63 -6.40 -3.17 3.18
CA SER A 63 -7.59 -3.84 3.73
C SER A 63 -8.85 -2.98 3.53
N SER A 64 -9.99 -3.47 4.00
CA SER A 64 -11.24 -2.69 3.98
C SER A 64 -11.18 -1.38 4.77
N SER A 65 -10.21 -1.20 5.66
CA SER A 65 -10.13 -0.06 6.59
C SER A 65 -8.75 0.56 6.75
N ALA A 66 -7.69 -0.04 6.16
CA ALA A 66 -6.33 0.43 6.38
C ALA A 66 -5.38 0.10 5.22
N LEU A 67 -4.39 0.97 5.03
CA LEU A 67 -3.18 0.71 4.26
C LEU A 67 -2.02 0.54 5.25
N TYR A 68 -1.36 -0.59 5.26
CA TYR A 68 -0.30 -0.88 6.23
C TYR A 68 0.81 -1.77 5.64
N PRO A 69 2.04 -1.73 6.19
CA PRO A 69 3.13 -2.60 5.74
C PRO A 69 2.93 -4.04 6.23
N ASN A 70 3.48 -5.02 5.50
CA ASN A 70 3.42 -6.44 5.89
C ASN A 70 4.25 -6.79 7.14
N ASN A 71 5.21 -5.94 7.52
CA ASN A 71 5.98 -6.10 8.74
C ASN A 71 5.94 -4.82 9.58
N ASN A 72 5.68 -4.99 10.88
CA ASN A 72 5.65 -3.87 11.80
C ASN A 72 7.04 -3.22 11.94
N ASN A 73 7.08 -1.89 11.93
CA ASN A 73 8.28 -1.07 12.16
C ASN A 73 9.48 -1.43 11.26
N SER A 74 9.21 -1.76 9.98
CA SER A 74 10.23 -2.21 9.04
C SER A 74 10.33 -1.36 7.78
N TYR A 75 9.38 -0.47 7.53
CA TYR A 75 9.32 0.32 6.29
C TYR A 75 8.87 1.74 6.57
N ASP A 76 9.45 2.67 5.83
CA ASP A 76 9.14 4.09 5.91
C ASP A 76 8.03 4.50 4.92
N LEU A 77 7.30 5.55 5.25
CA LEU A 77 6.43 6.27 4.33
C LEU A 77 7.18 7.50 3.78
N GLY A 78 7.81 7.35 2.63
CA GLY A 78 8.73 8.32 2.05
C GLY A 78 10.18 8.09 2.44
N THR A 79 11.07 8.96 2.02
CA THR A 79 12.51 8.91 2.33
C THR A 79 13.05 10.32 2.57
N SER A 80 14.30 10.45 3.02
CA SER A 80 14.96 11.75 3.18
C SER A 80 15.07 12.56 1.88
N GLY A 81 15.14 11.87 0.73
CA GLY A 81 15.18 12.49 -0.61
C GLY A 81 13.81 12.63 -1.27
N ASN A 82 12.83 11.79 -0.91
CA ASN A 82 11.50 11.77 -1.51
C ASN A 82 10.42 11.81 -0.42
N ARG A 83 9.93 13.00 -0.15
CA ARG A 83 8.94 13.28 0.90
C ARG A 83 7.56 13.45 0.31
N TRP A 84 6.54 13.05 1.07
CA TRP A 84 5.18 13.48 0.78
C TRP A 84 5.08 15.00 1.00
N ARG A 85 4.35 15.70 0.13
CA ARG A 85 4.15 17.14 0.29
C ARG A 85 3.30 17.45 1.51
N ASP A 86 2.17 16.75 1.65
CA ASP A 86 1.21 16.92 2.73
C ASP A 86 0.67 15.56 3.17
N VAL A 87 0.28 15.43 4.44
CA VAL A 87 -0.48 14.31 4.99
C VAL A 87 -1.77 14.85 5.60
N TYR A 88 -2.92 14.41 5.09
CA TYR A 88 -4.25 14.78 5.60
C TYR A 88 -4.77 13.67 6.49
N THR A 89 -4.86 13.94 7.78
CA THR A 89 -5.34 12.98 8.79
C THR A 89 -6.06 13.73 9.91
N ASN A 90 -7.04 13.12 10.57
CA ASN A 90 -7.68 13.70 11.75
C ASN A 90 -6.75 13.65 12.96
N ASP A 91 -6.27 12.44 13.28
CA ASP A 91 -5.37 12.21 14.40
C ASP A 91 -4.06 11.62 13.89
N LEU A 92 -2.93 12.03 14.48
CA LEU A 92 -1.65 11.37 14.24
C LEU A 92 -1.28 10.49 15.44
N ASN A 93 -1.30 9.18 15.25
CA ASN A 93 -0.95 8.22 16.26
C ASN A 93 0.52 7.81 16.14
N LEU A 94 1.26 7.95 17.22
CA LEU A 94 2.69 7.63 17.32
C LEU A 94 2.88 6.55 18.39
N SER A 95 3.44 5.41 18.00
CA SER A 95 3.74 4.33 18.94
C SER A 95 5.01 3.59 18.52
N ASN A 96 5.86 3.32 19.49
CA ASN A 96 6.98 2.40 19.33
C ASN A 96 6.84 1.17 20.24
N GLU A 97 5.59 0.73 20.47
CA GLU A 97 5.29 -0.49 21.22
C GLU A 97 6.03 -1.69 20.63
N GLY A 98 6.67 -2.47 21.50
CA GLY A 98 7.55 -3.58 21.10
C GLY A 98 8.99 -3.18 20.77
N SER A 99 9.34 -1.89 20.91
CA SER A 99 10.67 -1.31 20.74
C SER A 99 10.99 -0.34 21.87
N GLN A 100 12.16 0.29 21.79
CA GLN A 100 12.60 1.32 22.74
C GLN A 100 13.05 2.56 21.96
N ASN A 101 12.81 3.76 22.52
CA ASN A 101 13.37 4.99 21.97
C ASN A 101 14.80 5.21 22.50
N ASP A 102 15.55 6.06 21.83
CA ASP A 102 16.96 6.36 22.13
C ASP A 102 17.17 7.46 23.16
N VAL A 103 16.08 8.07 23.68
CA VAL A 103 16.15 9.17 24.66
C VAL A 103 16.17 8.63 26.09
N ASP A 104 15.24 7.74 26.43
CA ASP A 104 15.07 7.21 27.80
C ASP A 104 14.93 5.69 27.84
N GLY A 105 15.07 5.00 26.69
CA GLY A 105 14.96 3.54 26.58
C GLY A 105 13.56 2.99 26.80
N SER A 106 12.54 3.82 26.85
CA SER A 106 11.15 3.41 27.04
C SER A 106 10.38 3.29 25.73
N TRP A 107 9.18 2.71 25.80
CA TRP A 107 8.22 2.78 24.72
C TRP A 107 7.08 3.74 25.07
N GLY A 108 6.56 4.41 24.05
CA GLY A 108 5.47 5.36 24.16
C GLY A 108 4.32 5.04 23.22
N SER A 109 3.14 5.56 23.57
CA SER A 109 1.98 5.58 22.68
C SER A 109 1.26 6.90 22.88
N TYR A 110 1.26 7.73 21.83
CA TYR A 110 0.73 9.07 21.87
C TYR A 110 -0.16 9.35 20.67
N THR A 111 -1.10 10.28 20.84
CA THR A 111 -1.89 10.84 19.75
C THR A 111 -1.75 12.35 19.77
N ILE A 112 -1.41 12.93 18.62
CA ILE A 112 -1.55 14.36 18.38
C ILE A 112 -2.96 14.59 17.83
N ARG A 113 -3.70 15.53 18.45
CA ARG A 113 -5.08 15.83 18.11
C ARG A 113 -5.32 17.33 18.12
N GLU A 114 -5.99 17.81 17.09
CA GLU A 114 -6.45 19.18 16.99
C GLU A 114 -7.72 19.42 17.82
N GLY A 115 -7.84 20.61 18.38
CA GLY A 115 -9.06 21.18 18.94
C GLY A 115 -9.40 22.49 18.23
N GLU A 116 -10.43 23.17 18.66
CA GLU A 116 -10.88 24.42 18.04
C GLU A 116 -9.77 25.50 18.06
N ASN A 117 -9.05 25.62 19.16
CA ASN A 117 -8.06 26.67 19.36
C ASN A 117 -6.66 26.14 19.72
N ASP A 118 -6.52 24.85 19.95
CA ASP A 118 -5.31 24.26 20.51
C ASP A 118 -4.95 22.93 19.86
N LEU A 119 -3.67 22.60 19.92
CA LEU A 119 -3.16 21.28 19.57
C LEU A 119 -2.81 20.50 20.85
N PHE A 120 -3.27 19.25 20.92
CA PHE A 120 -3.13 18.40 22.09
C PHE A 120 -2.25 17.19 21.83
N LEU A 121 -1.52 16.76 22.87
CA LEU A 121 -0.80 15.49 22.91
C LEU A 121 -1.44 14.60 23.99
N ILE A 122 -1.91 13.44 23.61
CA ILE A 122 -2.54 12.49 24.50
C ILE A 122 -1.61 11.30 24.71
N ASN A 123 -1.18 11.06 25.93
CA ASN A 123 -0.47 9.83 26.30
C ASN A 123 -1.49 8.70 26.46
N ARG A 124 -1.49 7.73 25.54
CA ARG A 124 -2.45 6.63 25.52
C ARG A 124 -2.20 5.60 26.63
N ARG A 125 -0.98 5.53 27.16
CA ARG A 125 -0.65 4.60 28.25
C ARG A 125 -1.17 5.10 29.61
N SER A 126 -0.99 6.39 29.88
CA SER A 126 -1.36 6.99 31.19
C SER A 126 -2.70 7.71 31.17
N GLY A 127 -3.28 7.96 30.01
CA GLY A 127 -4.47 8.79 29.82
C GLY A 127 -4.22 10.30 30.02
N LYS A 128 -2.99 10.72 30.34
CA LYS A 128 -2.66 12.12 30.53
C LYS A 128 -2.75 12.89 29.22
N LYS A 129 -3.25 14.11 29.32
CA LYS A 129 -3.41 15.04 28.19
C LYS A 129 -2.54 16.26 28.43
N TYR A 130 -1.89 16.70 27.37
CA TYR A 130 -1.03 17.86 27.36
C TYR A 130 -1.47 18.80 26.23
N LYS A 131 -1.26 20.09 26.41
CA LYS A 131 -1.46 21.12 25.40
C LYS A 131 -0.09 21.57 24.89
N PHE A 132 0.04 21.77 23.59
CA PHE A 132 1.23 22.41 23.03
C PHE A 132 1.23 23.90 23.38
N ASN A 133 2.34 24.40 23.88
CA ASN A 133 2.56 25.84 24.07
C ASN A 133 3.01 26.44 22.75
N LEU A 134 2.10 27.14 22.06
CA LEU A 134 2.34 27.76 20.78
C LEU A 134 2.45 29.29 20.96
N THR A 135 3.35 29.91 20.20
CA THR A 135 3.46 31.37 20.12
C THR A 135 3.06 31.81 18.73
N GLU A 136 2.13 32.72 18.65
CA GLU A 136 1.72 33.33 17.39
C GLU A 136 2.91 34.10 16.79
N VAL A 137 3.13 33.93 15.51
CA VAL A 137 4.12 34.64 14.70
C VAL A 137 3.40 35.39 13.58
N ASN A 138 3.69 36.69 13.44
CA ASN A 138 3.13 37.55 12.38
C ASN A 138 4.03 37.59 11.16
#